data_0bcc52fa1ea455de9f76dd2116312703
#
_entry.id   0bcc52fa1ea455de9f76dd2116312703
#
_cell.length_a   1.000
_cell.length_b   1.000
_cell.length_c   1.000
_cell.angle_alpha   90.00
_cell.angle_beta   90.00
_cell.angle_gamma   90.00
#
_symmetry.space_group_name_H-M   'P 1'
#
loop_
_entity.id
_entity.type
_entity.pdbx_description
1 polymer ?
#
loop_
_entity_poly.entity_id
_entity_poly.type
_entity_poly.pdbx_seq_one_letter_code
_entity_poly.pdbx_strand_id
1 'polypeptide(L)'
;MNSRILLTTSMDWPNAARLAGVFALAGVRVEALFPRNHPIRVSRYLSGSHVYSPMAPLEALRRAIAASAPDLIVPCDDRAVFHLLQLREEAEHAAISDLITFSLGNPAVYPRLMARHSFMAEAAAIGVTTAPSIAVIREEQLEEPLTAFGFPAVLKADESWGGDGVAVVYDLEAARRIFRRFTAPANPLRQMARAMKRRDAHFLPSARGRKIPGVSVQKFIAGRPATTSFACWQGEIVGINHFDVVENCGGDTGPASVVRRVNCLWMEDATQRIASHFNLSGLHGLDFMRDEDGVAHLIEINPRATPTSHLALGLDHDPTAALLTAALGHPATPRPAVTDRELIALFPQEWRRNSESAHLSSGFHDAPWEDPELLRASLAADERTPLPSRRRRAPDSGDLSAFGDPSAARSV
;
A
#
# COMPACT_ATOMS: atom_id res chain seq x y z
N MET A 1 25.17 19.31 5.73
CA MET A 1 25.02 18.20 6.71
C MET A 1 24.69 16.95 5.91
N ASN A 2 25.26 15.80 6.27
CA ASN A 2 25.01 14.55 5.51
C ASN A 2 23.79 13.86 6.14
N SER A 3 22.58 14.27 5.74
CA SER A 3 21.32 13.69 6.25
C SER A 3 21.28 12.19 6.06
N ARG A 4 20.68 11.46 7.01
CA ARG A 4 20.59 10.01 7.05
C ARG A 4 19.13 9.56 7.10
N ILE A 5 18.78 8.60 6.25
CA ILE A 5 17.44 8.01 6.21
C ILE A 5 17.54 6.53 6.52
N LEU A 6 16.63 6.03 7.34
CA LEU A 6 16.42 4.61 7.56
C LEU A 6 15.12 4.17 6.85
N LEU A 7 15.25 3.41 5.78
CA LEU A 7 14.11 2.70 5.18
C LEU A 7 13.78 1.47 6.02
N THR A 8 12.52 1.21 6.29
CA THR A 8 12.10 0.03 7.05
C THR A 8 11.08 -0.78 6.27
N THR A 9 11.38 -2.07 6.05
CA THR A 9 10.44 -3.01 5.45
C THR A 9 10.48 -4.35 6.18
N SER A 10 9.33 -4.94 6.39
CA SER A 10 9.16 -6.26 7.00
C SER A 10 8.85 -7.35 5.97
N MET A 11 8.68 -6.98 4.71
CA MET A 11 8.23 -7.81 3.60
C MET A 11 9.13 -7.62 2.37
N ASP A 12 9.06 -8.54 1.42
CA ASP A 12 9.83 -8.48 0.17
C ASP A 12 9.17 -7.55 -0.87
N TRP A 13 8.79 -6.34 -0.44
CA TRP A 13 8.18 -5.34 -1.34
C TRP A 13 9.24 -4.55 -2.11
N PRO A 14 9.15 -4.47 -3.44
CA PRO A 14 10.18 -3.85 -4.28
C PRO A 14 10.37 -2.35 -4.07
N ASN A 15 9.35 -1.64 -3.58
CA ASN A 15 9.36 -0.19 -3.41
C ASN A 15 10.50 0.30 -2.51
N ALA A 16 10.86 -0.43 -1.45
CA ALA A 16 11.97 -0.05 -0.57
C ALA A 16 13.29 0.06 -1.36
N ALA A 17 13.54 -0.85 -2.29
CA ALA A 17 14.74 -0.82 -3.12
C ALA A 17 14.73 0.36 -4.11
N ARG A 18 13.56 0.70 -4.66
CA ARG A 18 13.43 1.87 -5.55
C ARG A 18 13.65 3.18 -4.78
N LEU A 19 13.08 3.29 -3.58
CA LEU A 19 13.27 4.45 -2.72
C LEU A 19 14.73 4.64 -2.29
N ALA A 20 15.49 3.55 -2.05
CA ALA A 20 16.90 3.65 -1.71
C ALA A 20 17.69 4.40 -2.79
N GLY A 21 17.48 4.06 -4.07
CA GLY A 21 18.11 4.75 -5.19
C GLY A 21 17.76 6.23 -5.25
N VAL A 22 16.49 6.54 -5.10
CA VAL A 22 15.98 7.91 -5.20
C VAL A 22 16.53 8.82 -4.11
N PHE A 23 16.50 8.36 -2.86
CA PHE A 23 17.05 9.14 -1.74
C PHE A 23 18.56 9.29 -1.83
N ALA A 24 19.29 8.25 -2.24
CA ALA A 24 20.74 8.34 -2.41
C ALA A 24 21.13 9.30 -3.53
N LEU A 25 20.40 9.30 -4.66
CA LEU A 25 20.61 10.24 -5.76
C LEU A 25 20.27 11.69 -5.37
N ALA A 26 19.39 11.87 -4.39
CA ALA A 26 19.12 13.19 -3.79
C ALA A 26 20.21 13.64 -2.80
N GLY A 27 21.27 12.86 -2.60
CA GLY A 27 22.45 13.26 -1.82
C GLY A 27 22.37 12.92 -0.33
N VAL A 28 21.43 12.07 0.11
CA VAL A 28 21.34 11.61 1.49
C VAL A 28 21.92 10.22 1.67
N ARG A 29 22.42 9.91 2.87
CA ARG A 29 22.86 8.55 3.20
C ARG A 29 21.65 7.68 3.50
N VAL A 30 21.55 6.56 2.81
CA VAL A 30 20.43 5.64 2.95
C VAL A 30 20.89 4.35 3.61
N GLU A 31 20.30 4.02 4.74
CA GLU A 31 20.40 2.71 5.35
C GLU A 31 19.03 2.03 5.36
N ALA A 32 18.99 0.71 5.40
CA ALA A 32 17.73 0.00 5.34
C ALA A 32 17.68 -1.20 6.29
N LEU A 33 16.52 -1.37 6.94
CA LEU A 33 16.13 -2.55 7.71
C LEU A 33 15.17 -3.40 6.86
N PHE A 34 15.55 -4.64 6.54
CA PHE A 34 14.83 -5.50 5.61
C PHE A 34 15.01 -6.99 5.90
N PRO A 35 14.10 -7.88 5.41
CA PRO A 35 14.24 -9.32 5.49
C PRO A 35 15.54 -9.81 4.81
N ARG A 36 16.18 -10.82 5.38
CA ARG A 36 17.50 -11.33 4.96
C ARG A 36 17.65 -11.56 3.44
N ASN A 37 16.57 -11.98 2.77
CA ASN A 37 16.59 -12.34 1.35
C ASN A 37 16.06 -11.22 0.43
N HIS A 38 15.76 -10.04 0.98
CA HIS A 38 15.22 -8.92 0.21
C HIS A 38 16.25 -8.46 -0.87
N PRO A 39 15.80 -8.20 -2.12
CA PRO A 39 16.71 -7.76 -3.20
C PRO A 39 17.50 -6.49 -2.89
N ILE A 40 16.95 -5.58 -2.09
CA ILE A 40 17.62 -4.33 -1.69
C ILE A 40 19.02 -4.53 -1.12
N ARG A 41 19.31 -5.71 -0.53
CA ARG A 41 20.61 -6.05 0.08
C ARG A 41 21.81 -5.86 -0.85
N VAL A 42 21.61 -5.93 -2.16
CA VAL A 42 22.67 -5.78 -3.17
C VAL A 42 22.63 -4.43 -3.88
N SER A 43 21.72 -3.53 -3.47
CA SER A 43 21.65 -2.20 -4.06
C SER A 43 22.92 -1.39 -3.74
N ARG A 44 23.52 -0.80 -4.77
CA ARG A 44 24.68 0.08 -4.65
C ARG A 44 24.39 1.38 -3.93
N TYR A 45 23.12 1.68 -3.70
CA TYR A 45 22.67 2.91 -3.07
C TYR A 45 22.57 2.84 -1.55
N LEU A 46 22.73 1.66 -0.95
CA LEU A 46 22.77 1.52 0.50
C LEU A 46 24.14 1.85 1.06
N SER A 47 24.18 2.71 2.05
CA SER A 47 25.36 2.98 2.88
C SER A 47 25.45 2.08 4.12
N GLY A 48 24.35 1.40 4.48
CA GLY A 48 24.28 0.46 5.58
C GLY A 48 23.07 -0.47 5.46
N SER A 49 23.20 -1.68 6.03
CA SER A 49 22.19 -2.73 5.93
C SER A 49 21.93 -3.36 7.28
N HIS A 50 20.65 -3.46 7.67
CA HIS A 50 20.19 -4.08 8.90
C HIS A 50 19.21 -5.20 8.59
N VAL A 51 19.37 -6.34 9.25
CA VAL A 51 18.50 -7.50 9.02
C VAL A 51 17.27 -7.41 9.92
N TYR A 52 16.10 -7.36 9.31
CA TYR A 52 14.82 -7.49 10.00
C TYR A 52 14.65 -8.91 10.55
N SER A 53 14.28 -9.01 11.83
CA SER A 53 13.98 -10.27 12.50
C SER A 53 12.48 -10.38 12.75
N PRO A 54 11.75 -11.23 12.02
CA PRO A 54 10.32 -11.40 12.25
C PRO A 54 9.96 -11.98 13.63
N MET A 55 10.94 -12.64 14.31
CA MET A 55 10.76 -13.17 15.68
C MET A 55 11.03 -12.12 16.77
N ALA A 56 11.76 -11.06 16.44
CA ALA A 56 12.09 -9.97 17.36
C ALA A 56 12.08 -8.63 16.62
N PRO A 57 10.91 -8.19 16.08
CA PRO A 57 10.83 -7.03 15.19
C PRO A 57 11.21 -5.72 15.88
N LEU A 58 10.78 -5.49 17.13
CA LEU A 58 11.07 -4.26 17.84
C LEU A 58 12.54 -4.13 18.21
N GLU A 59 13.18 -5.25 18.58
CA GLU A 59 14.61 -5.27 18.85
C GLU A 59 15.45 -5.06 17.58
N ALA A 60 15.00 -5.59 16.42
CA ALA A 60 15.65 -5.33 15.15
C ALA A 60 15.57 -3.85 14.76
N LEU A 61 14.41 -3.21 14.96
CA LEU A 61 14.20 -1.79 14.75
C LEU A 61 15.07 -0.94 15.69
N ARG A 62 15.07 -1.24 17.00
CA ARG A 62 15.86 -0.51 18.00
C ARG A 62 17.34 -0.53 17.63
N ARG A 63 17.88 -1.71 17.27
CA ARG A 63 19.28 -1.85 16.83
C ARG A 63 19.57 -1.10 15.55
N ALA A 64 18.68 -1.16 14.57
CA ALA A 64 18.86 -0.43 13.31
C ALA A 64 18.86 1.09 13.53
N ILE A 65 17.93 1.62 14.33
CA ILE A 65 17.87 3.04 14.68
C ILE A 65 19.14 3.47 15.43
N ALA A 66 19.58 2.69 16.43
CA ALA A 66 20.79 3.01 17.20
C ALA A 66 22.06 2.99 16.34
N ALA A 67 22.17 2.06 15.40
CA ALA A 67 23.35 1.90 14.55
C ALA A 67 23.40 2.96 13.43
N SER A 68 22.26 3.25 12.78
CA SER A 68 22.19 4.22 11.68
C SER A 68 22.10 5.67 12.15
N ALA A 69 21.59 5.91 13.37
CA ALA A 69 21.28 7.22 13.90
C ALA A 69 20.60 8.13 12.84
N PRO A 70 19.42 7.75 12.32
CA PRO A 70 18.82 8.42 11.20
C PRO A 70 18.16 9.74 11.61
N ASP A 71 18.09 10.68 10.68
CA ASP A 71 17.36 11.93 10.85
C ASP A 71 15.87 11.74 10.47
N LEU A 72 15.56 10.72 9.66
CA LEU A 72 14.18 10.39 9.23
C LEU A 72 14.04 8.88 9.03
N ILE A 73 12.90 8.32 9.44
CA ILE A 73 12.50 6.93 9.16
C ILE A 73 11.39 6.91 8.11
N VAL A 74 11.54 6.08 7.08
CA VAL A 74 10.54 5.92 6.03
C VAL A 74 10.03 4.47 6.01
N PRO A 75 8.80 4.21 6.49
CA PRO A 75 8.21 2.88 6.41
C PRO A 75 7.75 2.56 5.00
N CYS A 76 8.05 1.33 4.55
CA CYS A 76 7.73 0.85 3.21
C CYS A 76 6.61 -0.20 3.18
N ASP A 77 6.10 -0.60 4.34
CA ASP A 77 4.94 -1.49 4.46
C ASP A 77 4.17 -1.26 5.78
N ASP A 78 2.93 -1.76 5.84
CA ASP A 78 2.02 -1.53 6.97
C ASP A 78 2.53 -2.15 8.28
N ARG A 79 3.21 -3.31 8.22
CA ARG A 79 3.82 -3.94 9.40
C ARG A 79 4.99 -3.13 9.94
N ALA A 80 5.76 -2.49 9.07
CA ALA A 80 6.82 -1.58 9.49
C ALA A 80 6.24 -0.40 10.27
N VAL A 81 5.14 0.20 9.79
CA VAL A 81 4.40 1.24 10.52
C VAL A 81 3.95 0.72 11.88
N PHE A 82 3.27 -0.43 11.92
CA PHE A 82 2.78 -1.03 13.15
C PHE A 82 3.89 -1.25 14.18
N HIS A 83 5.04 -1.80 13.76
CA HIS A 83 6.16 -2.04 14.66
C HIS A 83 6.83 -0.73 15.13
N LEU A 84 6.88 0.29 14.29
CA LEU A 84 7.38 1.62 14.70
C LEU A 84 6.48 2.22 15.78
N LEU A 85 5.16 2.13 15.62
CA LEU A 85 4.21 2.60 16.65
C LEU A 85 4.34 1.83 17.96
N GLN A 86 4.46 0.49 17.89
CA GLN A 86 4.72 -0.32 19.09
C GLN A 86 6.05 0.06 19.75
N LEU A 87 7.12 0.19 18.97
CA LEU A 87 8.43 0.58 19.51
C LEU A 87 8.37 1.94 20.19
N ARG A 88 7.62 2.89 19.64
CA ARG A 88 7.38 4.19 20.24
C ARG A 88 6.72 4.08 21.62
N GLU A 89 5.70 3.21 21.76
CA GLU A 89 4.99 3.02 23.04
C GLU A 89 5.86 2.32 24.09
N GLU A 90 6.73 1.40 23.67
CA GLU A 90 7.61 0.62 24.56
C GLU A 90 8.97 1.32 24.80
N ALA A 91 9.26 2.43 24.09
CA ALA A 91 10.57 3.04 24.15
C ALA A 91 10.85 3.65 25.54
N GLU A 92 11.82 3.07 26.25
CA GLU A 92 12.40 3.63 27.46
C GLU A 92 13.19 4.93 27.19
N HIS A 93 13.56 5.17 25.92
CA HIS A 93 14.35 6.30 25.49
C HIS A 93 13.50 7.29 24.67
N ALA A 94 13.31 8.49 25.21
CA ALA A 94 12.55 9.56 24.56
C ALA A 94 13.03 9.85 23.13
N ALA A 95 14.34 9.78 22.85
CA ALA A 95 14.91 10.06 21.54
C ALA A 95 14.36 9.14 20.42
N ILE A 96 14.09 7.87 20.70
CA ILE A 96 13.49 6.94 19.71
C ILE A 96 12.01 7.32 19.50
N SER A 97 11.29 7.60 20.57
CA SER A 97 9.89 8.03 20.50
C SER A 97 9.74 9.34 19.72
N ASP A 98 10.63 10.31 19.97
CA ASP A 98 10.63 11.60 19.30
C ASP A 98 10.95 11.45 17.80
N LEU A 99 11.96 10.63 17.44
CA LEU A 99 12.31 10.35 16.06
C LEU A 99 11.16 9.69 15.30
N ILE A 100 10.48 8.70 15.90
CA ILE A 100 9.34 8.04 15.28
C ILE A 100 8.19 9.04 15.10
N THR A 101 7.92 9.86 16.12
CA THR A 101 6.89 10.91 16.06
C THR A 101 7.23 11.96 14.99
N PHE A 102 8.48 12.38 14.91
CA PHE A 102 8.95 13.28 13.87
C PHE A 102 8.72 12.68 12.47
N SER A 103 9.07 11.41 12.27
CA SER A 103 9.03 10.74 10.98
C SER A 103 7.62 10.41 10.48
N LEU A 104 6.70 10.08 11.39
CA LEU A 104 5.34 9.63 11.06
C LEU A 104 4.28 10.72 11.26
N GLY A 105 4.61 11.84 11.88
CA GLY A 105 3.63 12.82 12.34
C GLY A 105 2.96 12.38 13.64
N ASN A 106 1.69 12.76 13.85
CA ASN A 106 0.95 12.45 15.07
C ASN A 106 0.62 10.93 15.18
N PRO A 107 1.25 10.17 16.09
CA PRO A 107 1.00 8.74 16.21
C PRO A 107 -0.42 8.38 16.65
N ALA A 108 -1.14 9.29 17.32
CA ALA A 108 -2.50 9.06 17.80
C ALA A 108 -3.53 8.90 16.67
N VAL A 109 -3.23 9.32 15.45
CA VAL A 109 -4.13 9.18 14.29
C VAL A 109 -4.08 7.79 13.67
N TYR A 110 -2.95 7.08 13.78
CA TYR A 110 -2.73 5.80 13.10
C TYR A 110 -3.75 4.70 13.42
N PRO A 111 -4.21 4.51 14.68
CA PRO A 111 -5.27 3.54 14.95
C PRO A 111 -6.55 3.79 14.14
N ARG A 112 -6.87 5.07 13.85
CA ARG A 112 -8.03 5.45 13.02
C ARG A 112 -7.74 5.26 11.53
N LEU A 113 -6.54 5.61 11.07
CA LEU A 113 -6.10 5.39 9.68
C LEU A 113 -6.07 3.90 9.31
N MET A 114 -5.65 3.05 10.24
CA MET A 114 -5.52 1.60 10.03
C MET A 114 -6.84 0.84 10.20
N ALA A 115 -7.83 1.43 10.88
CA ALA A 115 -9.18 0.88 10.99
C ALA A 115 -10.01 1.37 9.81
N ARG A 116 -10.12 0.56 8.75
CA ARG A 116 -10.75 0.94 7.46
C ARG A 116 -12.09 1.63 7.61
N HIS A 117 -12.98 1.05 8.43
CA HIS A 117 -14.31 1.64 8.64
C HIS A 117 -14.24 3.03 9.27
N SER A 118 -13.45 3.19 10.34
CA SER A 118 -13.30 4.48 11.04
C SER A 118 -12.70 5.53 10.11
N PHE A 119 -11.67 5.18 9.35
CA PHE A 119 -11.05 6.06 8.37
C PHE A 119 -12.06 6.52 7.30
N MET A 120 -12.83 5.60 6.72
CA MET A 120 -13.80 5.93 5.67
C MET A 120 -14.92 6.83 6.19
N ALA A 121 -15.41 6.58 7.41
CA ALA A 121 -16.43 7.42 8.03
C ALA A 121 -15.90 8.85 8.32
N GLU A 122 -14.68 8.96 8.82
CA GLU A 122 -14.03 10.24 9.12
C GLU A 122 -13.71 11.02 7.83
N ALA A 123 -13.23 10.35 6.78
CA ALA A 123 -13.00 10.96 5.47
C ALA A 123 -14.30 11.51 4.87
N ALA A 124 -15.40 10.76 4.97
CA ALA A 124 -16.71 11.24 4.52
C ALA A 124 -17.17 12.47 5.33
N ALA A 125 -16.95 12.48 6.64
CA ALA A 125 -17.33 13.60 7.52
C ALA A 125 -16.60 14.91 7.21
N ILE A 126 -15.40 14.84 6.65
CA ILE A 126 -14.64 16.02 6.18
C ILE A 126 -14.92 16.37 4.72
N GLY A 127 -15.94 15.76 4.11
CA GLY A 127 -16.39 16.07 2.76
C GLY A 127 -15.62 15.41 1.63
N VAL A 128 -14.85 14.33 1.92
CA VAL A 128 -14.22 13.51 0.88
C VAL A 128 -15.25 12.57 0.28
N THR A 129 -15.34 12.51 -1.05
CA THR A 129 -16.17 11.51 -1.73
C THR A 129 -15.62 10.13 -1.49
N THR A 130 -16.36 9.28 -0.76
CA THR A 130 -15.97 7.93 -0.40
C THR A 130 -16.91 6.89 -1.00
N ALA A 131 -16.42 5.64 -1.17
CA ALA A 131 -17.35 4.53 -1.37
C ALA A 131 -18.09 4.26 -0.04
N PRO A 132 -19.43 4.40 0.03
CA PRO A 132 -20.19 4.19 1.25
C PRO A 132 -19.87 2.84 1.89
N SER A 133 -19.62 2.83 3.20
CA SER A 133 -19.16 1.64 3.92
C SER A 133 -19.84 1.56 5.29
N ILE A 134 -20.30 0.35 5.66
CA ILE A 134 -20.96 0.08 6.93
C ILE A 134 -20.24 -1.07 7.63
N ALA A 135 -19.88 -0.87 8.91
CA ALA A 135 -19.28 -1.92 9.72
C ALA A 135 -20.32 -2.99 10.09
N VAL A 136 -19.88 -4.25 10.05
CA VAL A 136 -20.71 -5.41 10.37
C VAL A 136 -19.96 -6.27 11.40
N ILE A 137 -20.58 -6.46 12.57
CA ILE A 137 -19.98 -7.24 13.68
C ILE A 137 -20.54 -8.66 13.71
N ARG A 138 -21.78 -8.83 13.26
CA ARG A 138 -22.50 -10.12 13.25
C ARG A 138 -23.10 -10.38 11.88
N GLU A 139 -23.23 -11.66 11.53
CA GLU A 139 -23.72 -12.09 10.21
C GLU A 139 -25.14 -11.56 9.89
N GLU A 140 -26.00 -11.48 10.90
CA GLU A 140 -27.38 -10.99 10.74
C GLU A 140 -27.43 -9.52 10.29
N GLN A 141 -26.39 -8.76 10.57
CA GLN A 141 -26.27 -7.34 10.17
C GLN A 141 -25.89 -7.15 8.71
N LEU A 142 -25.61 -8.23 7.97
CA LEU A 142 -25.25 -8.13 6.54
C LEU A 142 -26.43 -7.66 5.66
N GLU A 143 -27.66 -8.02 6.02
CA GLU A 143 -28.83 -7.77 5.16
C GLU A 143 -29.11 -6.28 4.96
N GLU A 144 -28.99 -5.47 6.02
CA GLU A 144 -29.25 -4.04 5.97
C GLU A 144 -28.34 -3.30 4.96
N PRO A 145 -27.00 -3.34 5.09
CA PRO A 145 -26.10 -2.67 4.14
C PRO A 145 -26.17 -3.27 2.73
N LEU A 146 -26.39 -4.58 2.59
CA LEU A 146 -26.51 -5.21 1.27
C LEU A 146 -27.82 -4.82 0.58
N THR A 147 -28.91 -4.63 1.32
CA THR A 147 -30.16 -4.08 0.78
C THR A 147 -29.99 -2.63 0.37
N ALA A 148 -29.31 -1.82 1.20
CA ALA A 148 -29.09 -0.39 0.92
C ALA A 148 -28.17 -0.14 -0.28
N PHE A 149 -27.10 -0.94 -0.43
CA PHE A 149 -26.10 -0.75 -1.48
C PHE A 149 -26.41 -1.53 -2.76
N GLY A 150 -27.19 -2.61 -2.68
CA GLY A 150 -27.42 -3.55 -3.76
C GLY A 150 -26.22 -4.47 -4.05
N PHE A 151 -26.33 -5.27 -5.11
CA PHE A 151 -25.25 -6.11 -5.60
C PHE A 151 -24.75 -5.65 -6.97
N PRO A 152 -23.46 -5.84 -7.28
CA PRO A 152 -22.43 -6.39 -6.39
C PRO A 152 -22.08 -5.46 -5.22
N ALA A 153 -21.58 -6.04 -4.13
CA ALA A 153 -21.05 -5.32 -2.97
C ALA A 153 -19.65 -5.83 -2.60
N VAL A 154 -18.91 -5.08 -1.81
CA VAL A 154 -17.54 -5.46 -1.40
C VAL A 154 -17.50 -5.69 0.10
N LEU A 155 -17.06 -6.88 0.53
CA LEU A 155 -16.72 -7.15 1.92
C LEU A 155 -15.24 -6.94 2.14
N LYS A 156 -14.89 -6.19 3.19
CA LYS A 156 -13.49 -5.92 3.59
C LYS A 156 -13.29 -6.33 5.04
N ALA A 157 -12.22 -7.06 5.32
CA ALA A 157 -11.76 -7.36 6.68
C ALA A 157 -10.63 -6.41 7.06
N ASP A 158 -10.68 -5.88 8.29
CA ASP A 158 -9.60 -5.10 8.86
C ASP A 158 -8.35 -5.98 9.08
N GLU A 159 -7.19 -5.34 9.26
CA GLU A 159 -5.90 -6.01 9.50
C GLU A 159 -5.50 -7.01 8.41
N SER A 160 -6.01 -6.88 7.18
CA SER A 160 -5.64 -7.69 6.02
C SER A 160 -4.79 -6.90 5.03
N TRP A 161 -3.79 -7.56 4.43
CA TRP A 161 -2.85 -6.95 3.48
C TRP A 161 -2.83 -7.70 2.15
N GLY A 162 -2.53 -6.98 1.08
CA GLY A 162 -2.34 -7.58 -0.25
C GLY A 162 -3.59 -8.18 -0.88
N GLY A 163 -4.78 -7.67 -0.55
CA GLY A 163 -6.05 -8.13 -1.11
C GLY A 163 -6.66 -9.36 -0.44
N ASP A 164 -5.99 -10.01 0.51
CA ASP A 164 -6.48 -11.24 1.16
C ASP A 164 -7.79 -11.04 1.96
N GLY A 165 -8.10 -9.82 2.38
CA GLY A 165 -9.29 -9.45 3.13
C GLY A 165 -10.33 -8.68 2.31
N VAL A 166 -10.31 -8.75 1.00
CA VAL A 166 -11.27 -8.08 0.11
C VAL A 166 -11.99 -9.12 -0.75
N ALA A 167 -13.31 -9.04 -0.84
CA ALA A 167 -14.10 -9.91 -1.69
C ALA A 167 -15.31 -9.17 -2.28
N VAL A 168 -15.49 -9.26 -3.59
CA VAL A 168 -16.72 -8.86 -4.26
C VAL A 168 -17.74 -9.97 -4.13
N VAL A 169 -18.97 -9.64 -3.75
CA VAL A 169 -20.06 -10.58 -3.55
C VAL A 169 -21.26 -10.17 -4.40
N TYR A 170 -21.96 -11.16 -4.94
CA TYR A 170 -23.04 -10.96 -5.89
C TYR A 170 -24.42 -11.37 -5.32
N ASP A 171 -24.43 -11.97 -4.13
CA ASP A 171 -25.63 -12.38 -3.43
C ASP A 171 -25.37 -12.48 -1.92
N LEU A 172 -26.46 -12.61 -1.14
CA LEU A 172 -26.42 -12.70 0.31
C LEU A 172 -25.70 -13.96 0.81
N GLU A 173 -25.86 -15.08 0.11
CA GLU A 173 -25.22 -16.35 0.47
C GLU A 173 -23.71 -16.28 0.30
N ALA A 174 -23.23 -15.65 -0.78
CA ALA A 174 -21.81 -15.38 -0.98
C ALA A 174 -21.28 -14.45 0.13
N ALA A 175 -22.04 -13.41 0.47
CA ALA A 175 -21.67 -12.48 1.55
C ALA A 175 -21.55 -13.18 2.91
N ARG A 176 -22.50 -14.04 3.28
CA ARG A 176 -22.47 -14.86 4.49
C ARG A 176 -21.26 -15.81 4.53
N ARG A 177 -20.98 -16.50 3.41
CA ARG A 177 -19.78 -17.38 3.32
C ARG A 177 -18.47 -16.61 3.53
N ILE A 178 -18.35 -15.43 2.90
CA ILE A 178 -17.16 -14.59 3.02
C ILE A 178 -17.05 -14.02 4.43
N PHE A 179 -18.14 -13.53 5.02
CA PHE A 179 -18.17 -13.04 6.40
C PHE A 179 -17.67 -14.10 7.38
N ARG A 180 -18.23 -15.31 7.34
CA ARG A 180 -17.78 -16.45 8.16
C ARG A 180 -16.30 -16.76 7.95
N ARG A 181 -15.81 -16.67 6.72
CA ARG A 181 -14.38 -16.86 6.42
C ARG A 181 -13.51 -15.79 7.06
N PHE A 182 -13.93 -14.52 7.01
CA PHE A 182 -13.17 -13.39 7.56
C PHE A 182 -13.20 -13.36 9.09
N THR A 183 -14.32 -13.75 9.69
CA THR A 183 -14.51 -13.79 11.15
C THR A 183 -14.17 -15.12 11.80
N ALA A 184 -13.83 -16.15 10.99
CA ALA A 184 -13.47 -17.46 11.52
C ALA A 184 -12.32 -17.38 12.52
N PRO A 185 -12.49 -17.93 13.74
CA PRO A 185 -11.42 -17.95 14.71
C PRO A 185 -10.22 -18.73 14.16
N ALA A 186 -9.07 -18.09 14.17
CA ALA A 186 -7.87 -18.75 13.69
C ALA A 186 -7.50 -19.89 14.66
N ASN A 187 -7.36 -21.12 14.11
CA ASN A 187 -6.94 -22.27 14.86
C ASN A 187 -5.54 -22.03 15.50
N PRO A 188 -5.40 -22.03 16.84
CA PRO A 188 -4.14 -21.71 17.50
C PRO A 188 -2.99 -22.64 17.09
N LEU A 189 -3.28 -23.93 16.89
CA LEU A 189 -2.27 -24.91 16.45
C LEU A 189 -1.77 -24.61 15.04
N ARG A 190 -2.67 -24.22 14.12
CA ARG A 190 -2.30 -23.81 12.78
C ARG A 190 -1.52 -22.49 12.78
N GLN A 191 -1.87 -21.55 13.67
CA GLN A 191 -1.11 -20.32 13.86
C GLN A 191 0.29 -20.60 14.37
N MET A 192 0.42 -21.43 15.40
CA MET A 192 1.71 -21.84 15.95
C MET A 192 2.56 -22.55 14.91
N ALA A 193 1.99 -23.51 14.16
CA ALA A 193 2.68 -24.19 13.09
C ALA A 193 3.12 -23.20 11.97
N ARG A 194 2.28 -22.21 11.65
CA ARG A 194 2.61 -21.17 10.68
C ARG A 194 3.71 -20.24 11.17
N ALA A 195 3.64 -19.84 12.45
CA ALA A 195 4.68 -19.04 13.10
C ALA A 195 6.03 -19.74 13.09
N MET A 196 6.06 -21.01 13.44
CA MET A 196 7.27 -21.83 13.42
C MET A 196 7.81 -22.06 12.01
N LYS A 197 6.93 -22.43 11.06
CA LYS A 197 7.32 -22.65 9.64
C LYS A 197 7.86 -21.39 9.01
N ARG A 198 7.25 -20.23 9.27
CA ARG A 198 7.65 -18.93 8.71
C ARG A 198 8.68 -18.21 9.56
N ARG A 199 8.95 -18.71 10.77
CA ARG A 199 9.80 -18.04 11.77
C ARG A 199 9.37 -16.59 11.97
N ASP A 200 8.06 -16.37 12.19
CA ASP A 200 7.46 -15.04 12.25
C ASP A 200 6.47 -14.95 13.42
N ALA A 201 6.82 -14.10 14.40
CA ALA A 201 6.04 -13.90 15.62
C ALA A 201 4.66 -13.28 15.36
N HIS A 202 4.45 -12.62 14.20
CA HIS A 202 3.14 -12.10 13.82
C HIS A 202 2.04 -13.17 13.79
N PHE A 203 2.41 -14.42 13.51
CA PHE A 203 1.48 -15.55 13.51
C PHE A 203 1.33 -16.24 14.88
N LEU A 204 2.05 -15.80 15.90
CA LEU A 204 1.85 -16.33 17.26
C LEU A 204 0.48 -15.90 17.79
N PRO A 205 -0.25 -16.80 18.48
CA PRO A 205 -1.44 -16.41 19.20
C PRO A 205 -1.05 -15.31 20.21
N SER A 206 -1.63 -14.13 20.07
CA SER A 206 -1.33 -13.06 21.01
C SER A 206 -1.92 -13.42 22.37
N ALA A 207 -1.14 -13.24 23.45
CA ALA A 207 -1.60 -13.46 24.83
C ALA A 207 -2.78 -12.53 25.22
N ARG A 208 -3.05 -11.50 24.44
CA ARG A 208 -4.12 -10.50 24.66
C ARG A 208 -5.46 -10.84 24.02
N GLY A 209 -5.67 -12.08 23.59
CA GLY A 209 -6.91 -12.47 22.91
C GLY A 209 -7.04 -11.73 21.55
N ARG A 210 -7.12 -12.46 20.48
CA ARG A 210 -7.25 -11.89 19.14
C ARG A 210 -8.63 -11.24 19.02
N LYS A 211 -8.68 -9.93 18.82
CA LYS A 211 -9.91 -9.28 18.38
C LYS A 211 -10.31 -9.92 17.05
N ILE A 212 -11.57 -10.30 16.92
CA ILE A 212 -12.14 -10.69 15.62
C ILE A 212 -11.95 -9.46 14.70
N PRO A 213 -11.33 -9.62 13.50
CA PRO A 213 -11.19 -8.51 12.58
C PRO A 213 -12.54 -7.86 12.32
N GLY A 214 -12.61 -6.55 12.34
CA GLY A 214 -13.79 -5.83 11.88
C GLY A 214 -14.07 -6.19 10.42
N VAL A 215 -15.33 -6.36 10.07
CA VAL A 215 -15.75 -6.55 8.67
C VAL A 215 -16.61 -5.35 8.29
N SER A 216 -16.40 -4.82 7.10
CA SER A 216 -17.27 -3.78 6.54
C SER A 216 -17.86 -4.26 5.21
N VAL A 217 -19.11 -3.86 4.97
CA VAL A 217 -19.76 -3.92 3.66
C VAL A 217 -19.59 -2.56 3.01
N GLN A 218 -19.00 -2.51 1.84
CA GLN A 218 -18.79 -1.30 1.06
C GLN A 218 -19.59 -1.39 -0.24
N LYS A 219 -20.19 -0.26 -0.64
CA LYS A 219 -20.86 -0.15 -1.94
C LYS A 219 -19.83 -0.40 -3.05
N PHE A 220 -20.16 -1.28 -3.98
CA PHE A 220 -19.37 -1.47 -5.18
C PHE A 220 -19.48 -0.23 -6.07
N ILE A 221 -18.35 0.34 -6.44
CA ILE A 221 -18.27 1.43 -7.41
C ILE A 221 -17.78 0.84 -8.73
N ALA A 222 -18.66 0.84 -9.72
CA ALA A 222 -18.26 0.49 -11.09
C ALA A 222 -17.34 1.58 -11.64
N GLY A 223 -16.21 1.18 -12.23
CA GLY A 223 -15.26 2.15 -12.73
C GLY A 223 -13.83 1.61 -12.82
N ARG A 224 -12.86 2.51 -12.81
CA ARG A 224 -11.43 2.20 -12.92
C ARG A 224 -10.74 2.41 -11.58
N PRO A 225 -9.92 1.47 -11.12
CA PRO A 225 -9.10 1.71 -9.95
C PRO A 225 -8.08 2.81 -10.24
N ALA A 226 -7.84 3.66 -9.25
CA ALA A 226 -6.88 4.74 -9.32
C ALA A 226 -6.13 4.86 -8.00
N THR A 227 -4.93 5.43 -8.02
CA THR A 227 -4.10 5.58 -6.83
C THR A 227 -3.39 6.93 -6.83
N THR A 228 -3.22 7.49 -5.65
CA THR A 228 -2.38 8.67 -5.40
C THR A 228 -1.20 8.26 -4.55
N SER A 229 0.01 8.66 -4.94
CA SER A 229 1.16 8.66 -4.06
C SER A 229 1.55 10.10 -3.74
N PHE A 230 1.76 10.40 -2.46
CA PHE A 230 2.07 11.76 -2.04
C PHE A 230 3.05 11.79 -0.87
N ALA A 231 3.75 12.90 -0.76
CA ALA A 231 4.49 13.31 0.40
C ALA A 231 3.76 14.47 1.07
N CYS A 232 3.68 14.42 2.38
CA CYS A 232 3.17 15.52 3.18
C CYS A 232 4.06 15.77 4.38
N TRP A 233 3.99 16.98 4.89
CA TRP A 233 4.70 17.38 6.10
C TRP A 233 3.83 18.28 6.95
N GLN A 234 3.53 17.83 8.18
CA GLN A 234 2.67 18.56 9.12
C GLN A 234 1.30 18.95 8.51
N GLY A 235 0.69 18.02 7.76
CA GLY A 235 -0.61 18.20 7.13
C GLY A 235 -0.61 18.88 5.76
N GLU A 236 0.51 19.46 5.33
CA GLU A 236 0.65 20.11 4.02
C GLU A 236 1.18 19.14 2.98
N ILE A 237 0.57 19.10 1.80
CA ILE A 237 1.07 18.33 0.65
C ILE A 237 2.30 19.04 0.09
N VAL A 238 3.41 18.29 -0.03
CA VAL A 238 4.67 18.82 -0.55
C VAL A 238 5.03 18.21 -1.92
N GLY A 239 4.42 17.09 -2.29
CA GLY A 239 4.58 16.48 -3.61
C GLY A 239 3.56 15.40 -3.83
N ILE A 240 3.00 15.29 -5.05
CA ILE A 240 1.87 14.43 -5.33
C ILE A 240 1.89 13.88 -6.75
N ASN A 241 1.47 12.63 -6.93
CA ASN A 241 1.25 11.99 -8.20
C ASN A 241 -0.06 11.21 -8.20
N HIS A 242 -0.83 11.33 -9.27
CA HIS A 242 -2.09 10.60 -9.48
C HIS A 242 -1.98 9.66 -10.67
N PHE A 243 -2.57 8.47 -10.53
CA PHE A 243 -2.54 7.44 -11.56
C PHE A 243 -3.87 6.71 -11.66
N ASP A 244 -4.32 6.42 -12.87
CA ASP A 244 -5.25 5.32 -13.12
C ASP A 244 -4.46 4.00 -13.12
N VAL A 245 -5.00 2.95 -12.52
CA VAL A 245 -4.43 1.62 -12.58
C VAL A 245 -4.94 0.92 -13.84
N VAL A 246 -4.02 0.55 -14.72
CA VAL A 246 -4.31 -0.10 -16.01
C VAL A 246 -4.29 -1.61 -15.86
N GLU A 247 -3.31 -2.13 -15.10
CA GLU A 247 -3.14 -3.56 -14.85
C GLU A 247 -2.74 -3.81 -13.40
N ASN A 248 -3.23 -4.92 -12.85
CA ASN A 248 -2.87 -5.40 -11.52
C ASN A 248 -2.07 -6.71 -11.59
N CYS A 249 -1.10 -6.89 -10.72
CA CYS A 249 -0.34 -8.13 -10.58
C CYS A 249 -1.05 -9.05 -9.58
N GLY A 250 -1.37 -10.28 -9.99
CA GLY A 250 -1.99 -11.29 -9.11
C GLY A 250 -3.52 -11.28 -9.07
N GLY A 251 -4.19 -10.53 -9.94
CA GLY A 251 -5.65 -10.44 -10.09
C GLY A 251 -6.20 -9.05 -9.75
N ASP A 252 -7.52 -8.90 -9.82
CA ASP A 252 -8.21 -7.59 -9.77
C ASP A 252 -8.00 -6.80 -8.47
N THR A 253 -7.67 -7.47 -7.38
CA THR A 253 -7.37 -6.85 -6.07
C THR A 253 -5.88 -6.83 -5.73
N GLY A 254 -5.02 -7.21 -6.67
CA GLY A 254 -3.56 -7.20 -6.50
C GLY A 254 -2.97 -5.80 -6.61
N PRO A 255 -1.66 -5.64 -6.30
CA PRO A 255 -0.99 -4.37 -6.48
C PRO A 255 -0.91 -3.96 -7.95
N ALA A 256 -0.94 -2.66 -8.21
CA ALA A 256 -0.79 -2.12 -9.56
C ALA A 256 0.52 -2.59 -10.20
N SER A 257 0.45 -2.98 -11.47
CA SER A 257 1.60 -3.36 -12.29
C SER A 257 1.81 -2.41 -13.46
N VAL A 258 0.74 -1.84 -14.00
CA VAL A 258 0.79 -0.76 -14.99
C VAL A 258 -0.09 0.38 -14.52
N VAL A 259 0.46 1.58 -14.54
CA VAL A 259 -0.27 2.79 -14.17
C VAL A 259 -0.20 3.82 -15.30
N ARG A 260 -1.23 4.66 -15.37
CA ARG A 260 -1.28 5.81 -16.27
C ARG A 260 -1.35 7.09 -15.47
N ARG A 261 -0.42 8.01 -15.69
CA ARG A 261 -0.46 9.34 -15.10
C ARG A 261 -1.75 10.07 -15.50
N VAL A 262 -2.41 10.67 -14.54
CA VAL A 262 -3.64 11.45 -14.73
C VAL A 262 -3.62 12.71 -13.90
N ASN A 263 -4.37 13.72 -14.32
CA ASN A 263 -4.73 14.87 -13.49
C ASN A 263 -6.17 14.67 -13.03
N CYS A 264 -6.42 14.69 -11.73
CA CYS A 264 -7.75 14.46 -11.18
C CYS A 264 -7.98 15.33 -9.94
N LEU A 265 -8.75 16.39 -10.10
CA LEU A 265 -9.06 17.35 -9.02
C LEU A 265 -9.77 16.68 -7.82
N TRP A 266 -10.60 15.65 -8.05
CA TRP A 266 -11.23 14.89 -6.98
C TRP A 266 -10.21 14.17 -6.09
N MET A 267 -9.17 13.59 -6.71
CA MET A 267 -8.11 12.91 -5.97
C MET A 267 -7.21 13.90 -5.23
N GLU A 268 -6.94 15.05 -5.86
CA GLU A 268 -6.13 16.12 -5.26
C GLU A 268 -6.82 16.72 -4.03
N ASP A 269 -8.10 17.14 -4.15
CA ASP A 269 -8.91 17.69 -3.05
C ASP A 269 -9.04 16.69 -1.89
N ALA A 270 -9.35 15.41 -2.21
CA ALA A 270 -9.43 14.36 -1.20
C ALA A 270 -8.09 14.19 -0.46
N THR A 271 -6.96 14.21 -1.18
CA THR A 271 -5.64 14.05 -0.59
C THR A 271 -5.30 15.22 0.34
N GLN A 272 -5.58 16.46 -0.09
CA GLN A 272 -5.34 17.65 0.72
C GLN A 272 -6.17 17.65 2.00
N ARG A 273 -7.46 17.33 1.92
CA ARG A 273 -8.35 17.25 3.09
C ARG A 273 -7.87 16.20 4.10
N ILE A 274 -7.49 15.01 3.62
CA ILE A 274 -7.02 13.92 4.46
C ILE A 274 -5.68 14.28 5.11
N ALA A 275 -4.71 14.76 4.35
CA ALA A 275 -3.40 15.13 4.87
C ALA A 275 -3.53 16.19 5.98
N SER A 276 -4.31 17.23 5.73
CA SER A 276 -4.52 18.33 6.67
C SER A 276 -5.30 17.88 7.92
N HIS A 277 -6.42 17.16 7.76
CA HIS A 277 -7.28 16.72 8.87
C HIS A 277 -6.53 15.80 9.86
N PHE A 278 -5.75 14.85 9.33
CA PHE A 278 -4.98 13.93 10.16
C PHE A 278 -3.59 14.47 10.53
N ASN A 279 -3.22 15.66 10.05
CA ASN A 279 -1.89 16.25 10.23
C ASN A 279 -0.77 15.26 9.89
N LEU A 280 -0.84 14.67 8.69
CA LEU A 280 0.06 13.61 8.27
C LEU A 280 1.46 14.14 7.96
N SER A 281 2.46 13.28 8.14
CA SER A 281 3.85 13.52 7.70
C SER A 281 4.42 12.24 7.09
N GLY A 282 5.27 12.37 6.07
CA GLY A 282 5.92 11.26 5.39
C GLY A 282 5.36 10.94 4.01
N LEU A 283 5.61 9.71 3.54
CA LEU A 283 5.09 9.19 2.28
C LEU A 283 3.84 8.37 2.53
N HIS A 284 2.79 8.63 1.75
CA HIS A 284 1.50 7.95 1.86
C HIS A 284 0.91 7.65 0.49
N GLY A 285 -0.16 6.86 0.49
CA GLY A 285 -0.98 6.63 -0.69
C GLY A 285 -2.47 6.56 -0.37
N LEU A 286 -3.29 6.95 -1.34
CA LEU A 286 -4.74 6.80 -1.30
C LEU A 286 -5.18 6.00 -2.52
N ASP A 287 -6.09 5.05 -2.32
CA ASP A 287 -6.67 4.26 -3.40
C ASP A 287 -8.12 4.68 -3.63
N PHE A 288 -8.51 4.76 -4.91
CA PHE A 288 -9.79 5.24 -5.37
C PHE A 288 -10.41 4.28 -6.40
N MET A 289 -11.73 4.38 -6.55
CA MET A 289 -12.44 3.96 -7.76
C MET A 289 -12.93 5.21 -8.48
N ARG A 290 -12.54 5.40 -9.74
CA ARG A 290 -13.06 6.47 -10.59
C ARG A 290 -14.22 5.93 -11.43
N ASP A 291 -15.40 6.49 -11.23
CA ASP A 291 -16.59 6.10 -11.96
C ASP A 291 -16.60 6.62 -13.42
N GLU A 292 -17.67 6.35 -14.15
CA GLU A 292 -17.83 6.75 -15.55
C GLU A 292 -17.89 8.26 -15.73
N ASP A 293 -18.36 8.99 -14.72
CA ASP A 293 -18.39 10.46 -14.70
C ASP A 293 -17.04 11.07 -14.31
N GLY A 294 -16.05 10.24 -14.00
CA GLY A 294 -14.70 10.65 -13.60
C GLY A 294 -14.57 11.06 -12.13
N VAL A 295 -15.64 10.89 -11.33
CA VAL A 295 -15.61 11.15 -9.89
C VAL A 295 -14.75 10.08 -9.20
N ALA A 296 -13.82 10.49 -8.35
CA ALA A 296 -12.97 9.59 -7.61
C ALA A 296 -13.56 9.31 -6.22
N HIS A 297 -13.95 8.07 -5.99
CA HIS A 297 -14.45 7.57 -4.71
C HIS A 297 -13.30 6.93 -3.93
N LEU A 298 -12.94 7.53 -2.80
CA LEU A 298 -11.91 6.96 -1.91
C LEU A 298 -12.33 5.58 -1.41
N ILE A 299 -11.39 4.63 -1.41
CA ILE A 299 -11.63 3.26 -0.94
C ILE A 299 -10.65 2.80 0.15
N GLU A 300 -9.45 3.39 0.25
CA GLU A 300 -8.42 3.00 1.23
C GLU A 300 -7.34 4.06 1.37
N ILE A 301 -6.68 4.10 2.55
CA ILE A 301 -5.41 4.78 2.77
C ILE A 301 -4.29 3.77 3.00
N ASN A 302 -3.12 4.08 2.47
CA ASN A 302 -1.86 3.39 2.73
C ASN A 302 -0.94 4.35 3.50
N PRO A 303 -0.86 4.27 4.84
CA PRO A 303 -0.10 5.23 5.65
C PRO A 303 1.41 4.93 5.62
N ARG A 304 1.96 4.76 4.44
CA ARG A 304 3.34 4.35 4.15
C ARG A 304 3.68 4.61 2.69
N ALA A 305 4.96 4.46 2.33
CA ALA A 305 5.38 4.50 0.94
C ALA A 305 4.69 3.43 0.09
N THR A 306 4.25 3.80 -1.12
CA THR A 306 3.58 2.95 -2.09
C THR A 306 4.49 2.60 -3.28
N PRO A 307 4.12 1.66 -4.15
CA PRO A 307 4.94 1.28 -5.31
C PRO A 307 5.30 2.43 -6.26
N THR A 308 4.53 3.51 -6.26
CA THR A 308 4.74 4.69 -7.12
C THR A 308 5.43 5.87 -6.41
N SER A 309 5.70 5.77 -5.11
CA SER A 309 6.26 6.89 -4.33
C SER A 309 7.65 7.35 -4.77
N HIS A 310 8.41 6.50 -5.46
CA HIS A 310 9.75 6.80 -5.96
C HIS A 310 9.75 7.55 -7.31
N LEU A 311 8.60 7.65 -7.99
CA LEU A 311 8.51 8.26 -9.31
C LEU A 311 8.61 9.79 -9.22
N ALA A 312 9.60 10.36 -9.91
CA ALA A 312 9.69 11.80 -10.17
C ALA A 312 9.08 12.08 -11.55
N LEU A 313 8.02 12.86 -11.61
CA LEU A 313 7.29 13.14 -12.84
C LEU A 313 7.26 14.64 -13.17
N GLY A 314 8.20 15.40 -12.63
CA GLY A 314 8.40 16.84 -12.85
C GLY A 314 8.40 17.64 -11.55
N LEU A 315 8.40 18.97 -11.69
CA LEU A 315 8.30 19.90 -10.58
C LEU A 315 6.98 19.65 -9.83
N ASP A 316 6.99 19.69 -8.52
CA ASP A 316 5.86 19.35 -7.62
C ASP A 316 5.36 17.89 -7.72
N HIS A 317 5.95 17.11 -8.63
CA HIS A 317 5.66 15.71 -8.88
C HIS A 317 6.85 14.79 -8.54
N ASP A 318 7.64 15.16 -7.53
CA ASP A 318 8.70 14.35 -6.92
C ASP A 318 8.48 14.25 -5.40
N PRO A 319 7.61 13.33 -4.92
CA PRO A 319 7.27 13.22 -3.50
C PRO A 319 8.48 13.01 -2.60
N THR A 320 9.51 12.31 -3.09
CA THR A 320 10.71 11.99 -2.29
C THR A 320 11.62 13.20 -2.09
N ALA A 321 11.89 13.96 -3.15
CA ALA A 321 12.70 15.18 -3.04
C ALA A 321 11.98 16.25 -2.20
N ALA A 322 10.68 16.40 -2.40
CA ALA A 322 9.85 17.32 -1.63
C ALA A 322 9.82 16.98 -0.14
N LEU A 323 9.71 15.69 0.21
CA LEU A 323 9.79 15.24 1.61
C LEU A 323 11.12 15.59 2.25
N LEU A 324 12.25 15.39 1.55
CA LEU A 324 13.57 15.73 2.07
C LEU A 324 13.69 17.22 2.37
N THR A 325 13.18 18.05 1.50
CA THR A 325 13.20 19.50 1.68
C THR A 325 12.35 19.93 2.88
N ALA A 326 11.12 19.40 2.97
CA ALA A 326 10.18 19.78 4.02
C ALA A 326 10.61 19.25 5.41
N ALA A 327 11.05 17.98 5.48
CA ALA A 327 11.38 17.35 6.76
C ALA A 327 12.76 17.73 7.28
N LEU A 328 13.76 17.81 6.40
CA LEU A 328 15.17 17.92 6.81
C LEU A 328 15.81 19.27 6.40
N GLY A 329 15.06 20.16 5.73
CA GLY A 329 15.63 21.37 5.14
C GLY A 329 16.73 21.05 4.10
N HIS A 330 16.77 19.81 3.61
CA HIS A 330 17.76 19.38 2.62
C HIS A 330 17.38 19.98 1.27
N PRO A 331 18.23 20.83 0.66
CA PRO A 331 17.93 21.46 -0.61
C PRO A 331 18.00 20.38 -1.72
N ALA A 332 17.00 19.52 -1.76
CA ALA A 332 16.91 18.51 -2.80
C ALA A 332 16.60 19.22 -4.12
N THR A 333 17.52 19.15 -5.06
CA THR A 333 17.25 19.60 -6.42
C THR A 333 16.15 18.71 -7.01
N PRO A 334 15.02 19.29 -7.48
CA PRO A 334 13.98 18.52 -8.13
C PRO A 334 14.58 17.69 -9.26
N ARG A 335 14.27 16.40 -9.26
CA ARG A 335 14.76 15.50 -10.31
C ARG A 335 13.98 15.77 -11.61
N PRO A 336 14.62 15.64 -12.76
CA PRO A 336 13.89 15.65 -14.02
C PRO A 336 12.86 14.51 -14.03
N ALA A 337 11.77 14.68 -14.78
CA ALA A 337 10.81 13.61 -14.96
C ALA A 337 11.53 12.35 -15.49
N VAL A 338 11.28 11.20 -14.86
CA VAL A 338 11.88 9.91 -15.27
C VAL A 338 11.38 9.49 -16.66
N THR A 339 10.24 10.03 -17.08
CA THR A 339 9.64 9.82 -18.39
C THR A 339 8.65 10.93 -18.72
N ASP A 340 8.46 11.18 -20.00
CA ASP A 340 7.38 11.98 -20.59
C ASP A 340 6.15 11.14 -20.95
N ARG A 341 6.27 9.81 -20.91
CA ARG A 341 5.17 8.89 -21.20
C ARG A 341 4.18 8.85 -20.04
N GLU A 342 2.90 8.83 -20.39
CA GLU A 342 1.83 8.70 -19.41
C GLU A 342 1.77 7.29 -18.81
N LEU A 343 2.07 6.26 -19.63
CA LEU A 343 1.98 4.86 -19.25
C LEU A 343 3.29 4.38 -18.64
N ILE A 344 3.22 3.82 -17.42
CA ILE A 344 4.36 3.35 -16.66
C ILE A 344 4.12 1.88 -16.27
N ALA A 345 4.99 1.00 -16.73
CA ALA A 345 5.04 -0.40 -16.33
C ALA A 345 5.97 -0.55 -15.13
N LEU A 346 5.40 -0.81 -13.95
CA LEU A 346 6.14 -0.91 -12.69
C LEU A 346 6.95 -2.21 -12.63
N PHE A 347 8.21 -2.11 -12.25
CA PHE A 347 9.10 -3.25 -12.09
C PHE A 347 9.24 -3.63 -10.60
N PRO A 348 9.22 -4.92 -10.26
CA PRO A 348 9.10 -6.09 -11.12
C PRO A 348 7.66 -6.54 -11.39
N GLN A 349 6.64 -5.77 -10.98
CA GLN A 349 5.24 -6.19 -10.98
C GLN A 349 4.74 -6.57 -12.37
N GLU A 350 4.98 -5.72 -13.38
CA GLU A 350 4.50 -5.99 -14.74
C GLU A 350 5.28 -7.13 -15.40
N TRP A 351 6.59 -7.19 -15.19
CA TRP A 351 7.40 -8.32 -15.64
C TRP A 351 6.89 -9.65 -15.06
N ARG A 352 6.54 -9.66 -13.79
CA ARG A 352 5.98 -10.83 -13.10
C ARG A 352 4.60 -11.22 -13.61
N ARG A 353 3.77 -10.23 -13.91
CA ARG A 353 2.44 -10.46 -14.46
C ARG A 353 2.52 -11.09 -15.85
N ASN A 354 3.33 -10.51 -16.72
CA ASN A 354 3.54 -10.94 -18.08
C ASN A 354 4.84 -10.37 -18.64
N SER A 355 5.87 -11.22 -18.76
CA SER A 355 7.19 -10.83 -19.30
C SER A 355 7.16 -10.46 -20.78
N GLU A 356 6.08 -10.80 -21.51
CA GLU A 356 5.85 -10.43 -22.91
C GLU A 356 4.82 -9.29 -23.09
N SER A 357 4.52 -8.58 -21.98
CA SER A 357 3.55 -7.50 -22.00
C SER A 357 3.96 -6.39 -22.94
N ALA A 358 3.03 -5.95 -23.80
CA ALA A 358 3.24 -4.79 -24.66
C ALA A 358 3.53 -3.50 -23.88
N HIS A 359 3.08 -3.42 -22.60
CA HIS A 359 3.32 -2.24 -21.76
C HIS A 359 4.81 -2.06 -21.40
N LEU A 360 5.61 -3.15 -21.40
CA LEU A 360 7.05 -3.06 -21.15
C LEU A 360 7.80 -2.31 -22.26
N SER A 361 7.26 -2.28 -23.47
CA SER A 361 7.85 -1.59 -24.64
C SER A 361 7.12 -0.31 -25.01
N SER A 362 5.78 -0.28 -24.94
CA SER A 362 4.98 0.89 -25.30
C SER A 362 4.96 1.97 -24.22
N GLY A 363 5.07 1.59 -22.94
CA GLY A 363 5.16 2.47 -21.79
C GLY A 363 6.61 2.78 -21.38
N PHE A 364 6.76 3.48 -20.26
CA PHE A 364 8.03 3.57 -19.56
C PHE A 364 8.17 2.32 -18.68
N HIS A 365 9.20 1.53 -18.90
CA HIS A 365 9.51 0.39 -18.05
C HIS A 365 10.37 0.86 -16.87
N ASP A 366 9.77 0.92 -15.69
CA ASP A 366 10.37 1.43 -14.45
C ASP A 366 11.34 0.40 -13.81
N ALA A 367 12.27 -0.13 -14.59
CA ALA A 367 13.30 -1.04 -14.08
C ALA A 367 14.53 -0.27 -13.58
N PRO A 368 15.23 -0.76 -12.54
CA PRO A 368 16.43 -0.11 -11.99
C PRO A 368 17.65 -0.36 -12.87
N TRP A 369 17.65 0.20 -14.08
CA TRP A 369 18.71 0.02 -15.07
C TRP A 369 20.08 0.48 -14.57
N GLU A 370 20.06 1.50 -13.70
CA GLU A 370 21.23 2.09 -13.06
C GLU A 370 21.80 1.24 -11.91
N ASP A 371 21.08 0.20 -11.46
CA ASP A 371 21.52 -0.74 -10.41
C ASP A 371 21.39 -2.21 -10.90
N PRO A 372 22.31 -2.70 -11.76
CA PRO A 372 22.21 -4.02 -12.39
C PRO A 372 22.18 -5.19 -11.40
N GLU A 373 22.82 -5.05 -10.24
CA GLU A 373 22.80 -6.11 -9.21
C GLU A 373 21.41 -6.19 -8.56
N LEU A 374 20.79 -5.05 -8.28
CA LEU A 374 19.40 -4.99 -7.80
C LEU A 374 18.44 -5.58 -8.82
N LEU A 375 18.63 -5.25 -10.12
CA LEU A 375 17.82 -5.78 -11.19
C LEU A 375 17.88 -7.32 -11.22
N ARG A 376 19.09 -7.90 -11.25
CA ARG A 376 19.28 -9.35 -11.22
C ARG A 376 18.70 -10.00 -9.97
N ALA A 377 18.92 -9.41 -8.80
CA ALA A 377 18.41 -9.94 -7.54
C ALA A 377 16.89 -9.91 -7.48
N SER A 378 16.26 -8.89 -8.07
CA SER A 378 14.79 -8.76 -8.13
C SER A 378 14.16 -9.83 -9.04
N LEU A 379 14.80 -10.16 -10.15
CA LEU A 379 14.39 -11.26 -11.03
C LEU A 379 14.57 -12.63 -10.37
N ALA A 380 15.73 -12.87 -9.72
CA ALA A 380 16.01 -14.13 -9.04
C ALA A 380 15.15 -14.38 -7.79
N ALA A 381 14.63 -13.34 -7.14
CA ALA A 381 13.70 -13.46 -6.03
C ALA A 381 12.35 -14.04 -6.47
N ASP A 382 11.98 -13.84 -7.71
CA ASP A 382 10.77 -14.35 -8.34
C ASP A 382 10.72 -15.86 -8.45
N GLU A 383 11.83 -16.47 -8.81
CA GLU A 383 11.94 -17.93 -8.94
C GLU A 383 11.75 -18.65 -7.60
N ARG A 384 12.00 -17.97 -6.47
CA ARG A 384 11.92 -18.53 -5.11
C ARG A 384 10.56 -18.36 -4.44
N THR A 385 9.76 -17.43 -4.91
CA THR A 385 8.41 -17.15 -4.38
C THR A 385 7.42 -17.26 -5.54
N PRO A 386 6.97 -18.48 -5.89
CA PRO A 386 5.89 -18.59 -6.86
C PRO A 386 4.72 -17.75 -6.36
N LEU A 387 4.21 -16.87 -7.19
CA LEU A 387 2.89 -16.28 -7.01
C LEU A 387 1.94 -17.41 -6.63
N PRO A 388 1.04 -17.24 -5.65
CA PRO A 388 0.08 -18.27 -5.31
C PRO A 388 -0.61 -18.65 -6.62
N SER A 389 -0.23 -19.82 -7.16
CA SER A 389 -0.81 -20.33 -8.39
C SER A 389 -2.32 -20.30 -8.18
N ARG A 390 -3.02 -19.55 -9.02
CA ARG A 390 -4.46 -19.70 -9.14
C ARG A 390 -4.74 -21.19 -9.22
N ARG A 391 -5.26 -21.80 -8.16
CA ARG A 391 -6.10 -22.95 -8.35
C ARG A 391 -7.23 -22.40 -9.23
N ARG A 392 -7.13 -22.64 -10.53
CA ARG A 392 -8.24 -22.53 -11.45
C ARG A 392 -9.34 -23.47 -10.91
N ARG A 393 -10.20 -22.96 -10.03
CA ARG A 393 -11.58 -23.32 -10.07
C ARG A 393 -12.15 -22.36 -11.12
N ALA A 394 -12.36 -22.90 -12.31
CA ALA A 394 -13.30 -22.31 -13.22
C ALA A 394 -14.55 -21.97 -12.38
N PRO A 395 -15.11 -20.77 -12.47
CA PRO A 395 -16.50 -20.60 -12.11
C PRO A 395 -17.25 -21.59 -12.99
N ASP A 396 -18.19 -22.37 -12.41
CA ASP A 396 -19.22 -23.04 -13.19
C ASP A 396 -19.71 -22.02 -14.19
N SER A 397 -19.56 -22.37 -15.45
CA SER A 397 -20.06 -21.61 -16.58
C SER A 397 -21.59 -21.64 -16.55
N GLY A 398 -22.17 -20.80 -15.69
CA GLY A 398 -23.54 -20.35 -15.85
C GLY A 398 -23.56 -19.49 -17.10
N ASP A 399 -24.29 -20.00 -18.05
CA ASP A 399 -24.54 -19.49 -19.38
C ASP A 399 -24.70 -17.96 -19.43
N LEU A 400 -23.70 -17.26 -19.95
CA LEU A 400 -23.71 -15.80 -20.19
C LEU A 400 -24.45 -15.43 -21.50
N SER A 401 -25.21 -16.36 -22.13
CA SER A 401 -25.97 -16.10 -23.34
C SER A 401 -27.28 -15.31 -23.13
N ALA A 402 -27.62 -14.91 -21.89
CA ALA A 402 -28.86 -14.20 -21.57
C ALA A 402 -28.71 -12.65 -21.49
N PHE A 403 -27.55 -12.07 -21.71
CA PHE A 403 -27.39 -10.62 -21.81
C PHE A 403 -27.21 -10.21 -23.26
N GLY A 404 -28.34 -9.70 -23.81
CA GLY A 404 -28.45 -9.30 -25.21
C GLY A 404 -27.39 -8.29 -25.63
N ASP A 405 -26.97 -8.45 -26.87
CA ASP A 405 -26.10 -7.58 -27.64
C ASP A 405 -26.56 -6.09 -27.57
N PRO A 406 -25.69 -5.17 -27.10
CA PRO A 406 -26.02 -3.73 -27.07
C PRO A 406 -26.06 -3.05 -28.43
N SER A 407 -25.86 -3.76 -29.55
CA SER A 407 -25.82 -3.18 -30.90
C SER A 407 -27.19 -2.97 -31.56
N ALA A 408 -28.32 -3.35 -30.91
CA ALA A 408 -29.66 -3.31 -31.52
C ALA A 408 -30.48 -2.01 -31.22
N ALA A 409 -29.90 -0.97 -30.65
CA ALA A 409 -30.60 0.29 -30.33
C ALA A 409 -30.06 1.49 -31.10
N ARG A 410 -29.88 1.35 -32.41
CA ARG A 410 -29.76 2.50 -33.34
C ARG A 410 -30.57 2.19 -34.60
N SER A 411 -31.86 2.42 -34.59
CA SER A 411 -32.73 2.73 -35.71
C SER A 411 -34.16 2.82 -35.20
N VAL A 412 -34.63 3.98 -34.81
CA VAL A 412 -35.86 4.68 -35.21
C VAL A 412 -35.81 6.09 -34.65
#